data_40a72b01634689ab5d190ca489be9a35
#
_entry.id   40a72b01634689ab5d190ca489be9a35
#
_cell.length_a   1.000
_cell.length_b   1.000
_cell.length_c   1.000
_cell.angle_alpha   90.00
_cell.angle_beta   90.00
_cell.angle_gamma   90.00
#
_symmetry.space_group_name_H-M   'P 1'
#
loop_
_entity.id
_entity.type
_entity.pdbx_description
1 polymer ?
#
loop_
_entity_poly.entity_id
_entity_poly.type
_entity_poly.pdbx_seq_one_letter_code
_entity_poly.pdbx_strand_id
1 'polypeptide(L)'
;MSLTSIISKLYFRPRWKELEHYKQGGAALQNEVLRYLISRGKETEYGQSHYFPMMKGYEDFAKFIPVNTYEELKGDIDRMRHGEKNILWPGEVKWYAKSSGTTNDKSKFIPVTPEGLKNLHYQGGGDVVALYLRNHPESHIFEGRSLILGGSHSPNYDLPNSLVGDLSAILIENINPLVNFIRVPKKETALISNFELKRDRIARETMNKNVTNISGVPSWMLSV
;
A
#
# COMPACT_ATOMS: atom_id res chain seq x y z
N MET A 1 -15.30 -18.43 20.24
CA MET A 1 -14.29 -17.45 19.76
C MET A 1 -13.06 -18.26 19.40
N SER A 2 -12.61 -18.19 18.14
CA SER A 2 -11.42 -18.94 17.68
C SER A 2 -10.13 -18.34 18.25
N LEU A 3 -9.07 -19.12 18.30
CA LEU A 3 -7.74 -18.65 18.73
C LEU A 3 -7.27 -17.47 17.85
N THR A 4 -7.52 -17.53 16.54
CA THR A 4 -7.20 -16.46 15.58
C THR A 4 -7.93 -15.16 15.93
N SER A 5 -9.19 -15.22 16.32
CA SER A 5 -9.97 -14.05 16.75
C SER A 5 -9.39 -13.40 18.02
N ILE A 6 -8.98 -14.21 18.99
CA ILE A 6 -8.36 -13.71 20.22
C ILE A 6 -7.03 -13.02 19.91
N ILE A 7 -6.16 -13.69 19.15
CA ILE A 7 -4.83 -13.16 18.75
C ILE A 7 -5.00 -11.85 17.98
N SER A 8 -5.94 -11.79 17.02
CA SER A 8 -6.18 -10.58 16.23
C SER A 8 -6.63 -9.41 17.11
N LYS A 9 -7.56 -9.62 18.03
CA LYS A 9 -8.01 -8.58 18.96
C LYS A 9 -6.87 -8.06 19.84
N LEU A 10 -6.02 -8.95 20.35
CA LEU A 10 -4.84 -8.57 21.15
C LEU A 10 -3.82 -7.80 20.30
N TYR A 11 -3.60 -8.22 19.06
CA TYR A 11 -2.68 -7.56 18.12
C TYR A 11 -3.10 -6.13 17.77
N PHE A 12 -4.41 -5.90 17.53
CA PHE A 12 -4.91 -4.57 17.16
C PHE A 12 -5.20 -3.64 18.35
N ARG A 13 -5.30 -4.16 19.57
CA ARG A 13 -5.65 -3.37 20.77
C ARG A 13 -4.70 -2.20 21.07
N PRO A 14 -3.37 -2.32 20.95
CA PRO A 14 -2.47 -1.17 21.16
C PRO A 14 -2.73 -0.02 20.19
N ARG A 15 -3.12 -0.37 18.97
CA ARG A 15 -3.38 0.60 17.91
C ARG A 15 -4.56 1.53 18.22
N TRP A 16 -5.52 1.11 19.03
CA TRP A 16 -6.66 1.94 19.42
C TRP A 16 -6.25 3.22 20.14
N LYS A 17 -5.23 3.18 20.99
CA LYS A 17 -4.70 4.36 21.68
C LYS A 17 -4.06 5.36 20.71
N GLU A 18 -3.34 4.87 19.74
CA GLU A 18 -2.72 5.71 18.73
C GLU A 18 -3.77 6.37 17.82
N LEU A 19 -4.84 5.63 17.46
CA LEU A 19 -5.94 6.18 16.68
C LEU A 19 -6.73 7.26 17.45
N GLU A 20 -6.89 7.13 18.78
CA GLU A 20 -7.45 8.20 19.62
C GLU A 20 -6.54 9.44 19.62
N HIS A 21 -5.22 9.26 19.64
CA HIS A 21 -4.28 10.37 19.54
C HIS A 21 -4.43 11.15 18.23
N TYR A 22 -4.70 10.47 17.10
CA TYR A 22 -4.96 11.14 15.82
C TYR A 22 -6.18 12.07 15.85
N LYS A 23 -7.22 11.74 16.61
CA LYS A 23 -8.40 12.61 16.75
C LYS A 23 -8.07 13.92 17.48
N GLN A 24 -7.11 13.87 18.39
CA GLN A 24 -6.75 15.02 19.24
C GLN A 24 -5.58 15.82 18.66
N GLY A 25 -4.68 15.17 17.90
CA GLY A 25 -3.43 15.73 17.46
C GLY A 25 -3.50 16.67 16.25
N GLY A 26 -4.49 16.50 15.37
CA GLY A 26 -4.76 17.39 14.23
C GLY A 26 -3.52 17.90 13.49
N ALA A 27 -3.34 19.22 13.47
CA ALA A 27 -2.24 19.90 12.79
C ALA A 27 -0.84 19.56 13.35
N ALA A 28 -0.73 19.23 14.64
CA ALA A 28 0.56 18.85 15.23
C ALA A 28 1.08 17.55 14.63
N LEU A 29 0.22 16.53 14.50
CA LEU A 29 0.58 15.26 13.86
C LEU A 29 0.92 15.42 12.38
N GLN A 30 0.17 16.24 11.65
CA GLN A 30 0.51 16.54 10.25
C GLN A 30 1.88 17.19 10.12
N ASN A 31 2.22 18.12 11.02
CA ASN A 31 3.54 18.72 11.06
C ASN A 31 4.65 17.72 11.40
N GLU A 32 4.40 16.76 12.27
CA GLU A 32 5.36 15.67 12.55
C GLU A 32 5.62 14.83 11.31
N VAL A 33 4.56 14.42 10.61
CA VAL A 33 4.67 13.66 9.35
C VAL A 33 5.41 14.48 8.30
N LEU A 34 5.09 15.76 8.13
CA LEU A 34 5.78 16.64 7.18
C LEU A 34 7.27 16.74 7.50
N ARG A 35 7.63 16.99 8.76
CA ARG A 35 9.04 17.04 9.19
C ARG A 35 9.77 15.73 8.95
N TYR A 36 9.11 14.59 9.21
CA TYR A 36 9.64 13.28 8.89
C TYR A 36 9.93 13.14 7.40
N LEU A 37 8.98 13.48 6.51
CA LEU A 37 9.13 13.39 5.06
C LEU A 37 10.26 14.30 4.54
N ILE A 38 10.33 15.55 5.01
CA ILE A 38 11.42 16.49 4.69
C ILE A 38 12.76 15.91 5.14
N SER A 39 12.84 15.44 6.39
CA SER A 39 14.07 14.83 6.94
C SER A 39 14.53 13.60 6.14
N ARG A 40 13.58 12.76 5.69
CA ARG A 40 13.89 11.59 4.85
C ARG A 40 14.35 12.01 3.45
N GLY A 41 13.72 13.01 2.86
CA GLY A 41 13.99 13.46 1.50
C GLY A 41 15.20 14.41 1.37
N LYS A 42 15.75 14.94 2.45
CA LYS A 42 16.77 16.03 2.42
C LYS A 42 18.04 15.69 1.63
N GLU A 43 18.43 14.42 1.54
CA GLU A 43 19.62 13.97 0.82
C GLU A 43 19.30 13.47 -0.61
N THR A 44 18.06 13.56 -1.05
CA THR A 44 17.67 13.25 -2.42
C THR A 44 17.99 14.41 -3.35
N GLU A 45 18.10 14.16 -4.65
CA GLU A 45 18.30 15.20 -5.66
C GLU A 45 17.14 16.20 -5.62
N TYR A 46 15.90 15.72 -5.54
CA TYR A 46 14.71 16.57 -5.41
C TYR A 46 14.74 17.39 -4.13
N GLY A 47 15.09 16.79 -3.00
CA GLY A 47 15.17 17.51 -1.72
C GLY A 47 16.25 18.58 -1.69
N GLN A 48 17.41 18.32 -2.31
CA GLN A 48 18.48 19.32 -2.41
C GLN A 48 18.08 20.47 -3.33
N SER A 49 17.52 20.20 -4.51
CA SER A 49 17.09 21.21 -5.46
C SER A 49 15.93 22.08 -4.93
N HIS A 50 15.16 21.57 -3.97
CA HIS A 50 14.02 22.25 -3.36
C HIS A 50 14.27 22.70 -1.91
N TYR A 51 15.53 22.80 -1.49
CA TYR A 51 15.93 23.38 -0.21
C TYR A 51 15.39 22.65 1.04
N PHE A 52 15.13 21.33 0.99
CA PHE A 52 14.66 20.56 2.14
C PHE A 52 15.51 20.73 3.40
N PRO A 53 16.86 20.77 3.33
CA PRO A 53 17.70 20.99 4.52
C PRO A 53 17.43 22.30 5.27
N MET A 54 16.83 23.30 4.60
CA MET A 54 16.55 24.63 5.17
C MET A 54 15.11 24.75 5.69
N MET A 55 14.22 23.81 5.37
CA MET A 55 12.80 23.88 5.75
C MET A 55 12.58 23.58 7.22
N LYS A 56 11.81 24.42 7.90
CA LYS A 56 11.45 24.29 9.32
C LYS A 56 10.03 23.76 9.54
N GLY A 57 9.15 23.89 8.54
CA GLY A 57 7.75 23.47 8.66
C GLY A 57 6.93 23.74 7.40
N TYR A 58 5.62 23.75 7.59
CA TYR A 58 4.65 23.86 6.49
C TYR A 58 4.79 25.13 5.64
N GLU A 59 5.07 26.28 6.28
CA GLU A 59 5.20 27.56 5.56
C GLU A 59 6.36 27.54 4.56
N ASP A 60 7.52 26.99 4.97
CA ASP A 60 8.66 26.84 4.08
C ASP A 60 8.35 25.82 2.98
N PHE A 61 7.73 24.69 3.35
CA PHE A 61 7.32 23.69 2.38
C PHE A 61 6.38 24.26 1.32
N ALA A 62 5.33 24.97 1.72
CA ALA A 62 4.38 25.58 0.81
C ALA A 62 5.00 26.67 -0.08
N LYS A 63 6.06 27.34 0.40
CA LYS A 63 6.78 28.37 -0.35
C LYS A 63 7.73 27.79 -1.39
N PHE A 64 8.44 26.72 -1.06
CA PHE A 64 9.54 26.21 -1.90
C PHE A 64 9.13 25.01 -2.77
N ILE A 65 8.04 24.30 -2.42
CA ILE A 65 7.59 23.14 -3.20
C ILE A 65 6.44 23.55 -4.11
N PRO A 66 6.62 23.51 -5.43
CA PRO A 66 5.54 23.76 -6.37
C PRO A 66 4.54 22.60 -6.36
N VAL A 67 3.31 22.88 -6.73
CA VAL A 67 2.34 21.83 -7.05
C VAL A 67 2.74 21.22 -8.40
N ASN A 68 3.18 19.98 -8.38
CA ASN A 68 3.62 19.25 -9.57
C ASN A 68 2.52 18.35 -10.12
N THR A 69 2.44 18.30 -11.43
CA THR A 69 1.72 17.25 -12.16
C THR A 69 2.59 15.99 -12.28
N TYR A 70 1.97 14.86 -12.65
CA TYR A 70 2.74 13.65 -12.93
C TYR A 70 3.74 13.85 -14.09
N GLU A 71 3.37 14.59 -15.12
CA GLU A 71 4.22 14.80 -16.30
C GLU A 71 5.50 15.59 -15.97
N GLU A 72 5.45 16.48 -14.98
CA GLU A 72 6.62 17.20 -14.49
C GLU A 72 7.58 16.30 -13.69
N LEU A 73 7.06 15.32 -12.94
CA LEU A 73 7.87 14.36 -12.18
C LEU A 73 8.24 13.09 -12.97
N LYS A 74 7.68 12.92 -14.16
CA LYS A 74 7.83 11.70 -14.96
C LYS A 74 9.28 11.38 -15.29
N GLY A 75 10.07 12.41 -15.64
CA GLY A 75 11.50 12.25 -15.95
C GLY A 75 12.27 11.64 -14.78
N ASP A 76 12.03 12.14 -13.57
CA ASP A 76 12.64 11.63 -12.34
C ASP A 76 12.16 10.21 -12.02
N ILE A 77 10.86 9.95 -12.18
CA ILE A 77 10.30 8.61 -11.99
C ILE A 77 10.92 7.62 -13.00
N ASP A 78 11.11 8.00 -14.25
CA ASP A 78 11.73 7.14 -15.25
C ASP A 78 13.21 6.87 -14.92
N ARG A 79 13.97 7.83 -14.42
CA ARG A 79 15.34 7.63 -13.89
C ARG A 79 15.35 6.63 -12.73
N MET A 80 14.41 6.77 -11.78
CA MET A 80 14.25 5.81 -10.68
C MET A 80 13.94 4.40 -11.19
N ARG A 81 13.12 4.27 -12.23
CA ARG A 81 12.78 2.98 -12.87
C ARG A 81 13.99 2.34 -13.56
N HIS A 82 14.96 3.14 -14.02
CA HIS A 82 16.24 2.67 -14.54
C HIS A 82 17.26 2.35 -13.43
N GLY A 83 16.87 2.44 -12.16
CA GLY A 83 17.68 2.06 -11.01
C GLY A 83 18.49 3.20 -10.40
N GLU A 84 18.29 4.45 -10.82
CA GLU A 84 18.91 5.59 -10.18
C GLU A 84 18.36 5.77 -8.76
N LYS A 85 19.27 6.00 -7.82
CA LYS A 85 18.97 6.10 -6.39
C LYS A 85 18.90 7.56 -5.96
N ASN A 86 18.20 7.79 -4.86
CA ASN A 86 18.15 9.12 -4.21
C ASN A 86 17.60 10.25 -5.11
N ILE A 87 16.69 9.96 -6.01
CA ILE A 87 16.05 10.96 -6.87
C ILE A 87 14.93 11.66 -6.10
N LEU A 88 13.74 11.05 -6.01
CA LEU A 88 12.59 11.59 -5.25
C LEU A 88 12.50 11.04 -3.83
N TRP A 89 13.10 9.88 -3.57
CA TRP A 89 13.11 9.21 -2.27
C TRP A 89 14.48 8.56 -2.02
N PRO A 90 14.93 8.44 -0.76
CA PRO A 90 16.22 7.84 -0.45
C PRO A 90 16.30 6.37 -0.86
N GLY A 91 17.44 5.97 -1.40
CA GLY A 91 17.71 4.61 -1.82
C GLY A 91 17.10 4.26 -3.18
N GLU A 92 16.97 2.97 -3.42
CA GLU A 92 16.42 2.40 -4.65
C GLU A 92 14.95 2.04 -4.45
N VAL A 93 14.10 2.42 -5.39
CA VAL A 93 12.69 2.02 -5.43
C VAL A 93 12.51 0.96 -6.50
N LYS A 94 12.04 -0.22 -6.11
CA LYS A 94 11.87 -1.37 -7.02
C LYS A 94 10.44 -1.52 -7.53
N TRP A 95 9.44 -1.14 -6.74
CA TRP A 95 8.05 -1.32 -7.09
C TRP A 95 7.41 -0.04 -7.61
N TYR A 96 6.62 -0.19 -8.68
CA TYR A 96 5.87 0.90 -9.30
C TYR A 96 4.43 0.46 -9.54
N ALA A 97 3.49 1.13 -8.90
CA ALA A 97 2.07 0.91 -9.12
C ALA A 97 1.65 1.54 -10.45
N LYS A 98 1.04 0.74 -11.32
CA LYS A 98 0.51 1.21 -12.61
C LYS A 98 -0.91 1.71 -12.42
N SER A 99 -1.16 2.98 -12.76
CA SER A 99 -2.51 3.54 -12.73
C SER A 99 -3.33 3.08 -13.94
N SER A 100 -4.66 3.09 -13.81
CA SER A 100 -5.60 2.70 -14.89
C SER A 100 -5.66 3.64 -16.10
N GLY A 101 -4.92 4.75 -16.09
CA GLY A 101 -4.74 5.61 -17.26
C GLY A 101 -6.01 6.23 -17.81
N THR A 102 -6.79 6.93 -16.97
CA THR A 102 -8.02 7.62 -17.42
C THR A 102 -7.78 8.98 -18.12
N THR A 103 -6.55 9.49 -18.08
CA THR A 103 -6.20 10.77 -18.68
C THR A 103 -5.11 10.54 -19.74
N ASN A 104 -5.38 10.84 -21.01
CA ASN A 104 -4.47 10.72 -22.15
C ASN A 104 -3.98 9.29 -22.50
N ASP A 105 -4.74 8.24 -22.23
CA ASP A 105 -4.46 6.82 -22.58
C ASP A 105 -3.07 6.27 -22.14
N LYS A 106 -2.35 6.99 -21.29
CA LYS A 106 -1.03 6.56 -20.80
C LYS A 106 -1.08 6.21 -19.33
N SER A 107 -0.74 4.97 -19.01
CA SER A 107 -0.57 4.54 -17.63
C SER A 107 0.54 5.32 -16.93
N LYS A 108 0.30 5.72 -15.70
CA LYS A 108 1.30 6.36 -14.84
C LYS A 108 1.95 5.32 -13.93
N PHE A 109 3.23 5.50 -13.65
CA PHE A 109 4.01 4.64 -12.77
C PHE A 109 4.27 5.38 -11.45
N ILE A 110 3.63 4.94 -10.40
CA ILE A 110 3.75 5.57 -9.08
C ILE A 110 4.75 4.78 -8.25
N PRO A 111 5.86 5.39 -7.81
CA PRO A 111 6.85 4.72 -6.97
C PRO A 111 6.22 4.22 -5.66
N VAL A 112 6.51 2.97 -5.28
CA VAL A 112 6.03 2.35 -4.03
C VAL A 112 7.24 1.96 -3.20
N THR A 113 7.52 2.76 -2.17
CA THR A 113 8.68 2.55 -1.30
C THR A 113 8.39 1.52 -0.21
N PRO A 114 9.41 0.86 0.38
CA PRO A 114 9.23 -0.02 1.55
C PRO A 114 8.57 0.70 2.73
N GLU A 115 8.93 1.96 2.98
CA GLU A 115 8.31 2.79 4.01
C GLU A 115 6.83 3.08 3.69
N GLY A 116 6.50 3.37 2.42
CA GLY A 116 5.13 3.57 1.96
C GLY A 116 4.29 2.31 2.12
N LEU A 117 4.84 1.14 1.79
CA LEU A 117 4.17 -0.14 2.04
C LEU A 117 3.85 -0.32 3.52
N LYS A 118 4.84 -0.12 4.39
CA LYS A 118 4.71 -0.35 5.84
C LYS A 118 3.82 0.70 6.51
N ASN A 119 4.18 1.98 6.36
CA ASN A 119 3.64 3.07 7.20
C ASN A 119 2.37 3.70 6.63
N LEU A 120 2.09 3.48 5.33
CA LEU A 120 0.87 3.98 4.69
C LEU A 120 -0.10 2.85 4.41
N HIS A 121 0.27 1.88 3.55
CA HIS A 121 -0.68 0.88 3.06
C HIS A 121 -1.04 -0.17 4.12
N TYR A 122 -0.05 -0.85 4.71
CA TYR A 122 -0.35 -1.90 5.71
C TYR A 122 -0.84 -1.33 7.02
N GLN A 123 -0.29 -0.20 7.46
CA GLN A 123 -0.73 0.46 8.67
C GLN A 123 -2.16 1.00 8.50
N GLY A 124 -2.46 1.71 7.40
CA GLY A 124 -3.80 2.22 7.12
C GLY A 124 -4.84 1.11 6.99
N GLY A 125 -4.52 0.01 6.27
CA GLY A 125 -5.37 -1.17 6.23
C GLY A 125 -5.59 -1.80 7.61
N GLY A 126 -4.54 -1.88 8.42
CA GLY A 126 -4.61 -2.34 9.82
C GLY A 126 -5.47 -1.44 10.69
N ASP A 127 -5.43 -0.12 10.47
CA ASP A 127 -6.22 0.85 11.23
C ASP A 127 -7.73 0.70 10.97
N VAL A 128 -8.13 0.42 9.73
CA VAL A 128 -9.53 0.10 9.39
C VAL A 128 -9.99 -1.13 10.17
N VAL A 129 -9.18 -2.19 10.19
CA VAL A 129 -9.49 -3.42 10.95
C VAL A 129 -9.52 -3.14 12.46
N ALA A 130 -8.58 -2.37 12.99
CA ALA A 130 -8.53 -2.02 14.40
C ALA A 130 -9.78 -1.25 14.85
N LEU A 131 -10.22 -0.26 14.07
CA LEU A 131 -11.44 0.51 14.33
C LEU A 131 -12.69 -0.37 14.23
N TYR A 132 -12.75 -1.23 13.21
CA TYR A 132 -13.86 -2.16 13.07
C TYR A 132 -13.98 -3.08 14.30
N LEU A 133 -12.90 -3.73 14.71
CA LEU A 133 -12.89 -4.62 15.87
C LEU A 133 -13.17 -3.90 17.21
N ARG A 134 -12.80 -2.63 17.31
CA ARG A 134 -13.14 -1.80 18.46
C ARG A 134 -14.64 -1.54 18.54
N ASN A 135 -15.26 -1.22 17.40
CA ASN A 135 -16.69 -0.89 17.32
C ASN A 135 -17.58 -2.14 17.33
N HIS A 136 -17.01 -3.30 16.95
CA HIS A 136 -17.70 -4.59 16.86
C HIS A 136 -16.90 -5.67 17.60
N PRO A 137 -16.84 -5.62 18.95
CA PRO A 137 -16.06 -6.57 19.74
C PRO A 137 -16.56 -8.00 19.64
N GLU A 138 -17.82 -8.21 19.24
CA GLU A 138 -18.44 -9.51 18.97
C GLU A 138 -18.08 -10.09 17.60
N SER A 139 -17.42 -9.32 16.74
CA SER A 139 -17.18 -9.72 15.34
C SER A 139 -16.39 -11.01 15.20
N HIS A 140 -16.80 -11.82 14.23
CA HIS A 140 -16.24 -13.11 13.86
C HIS A 140 -15.35 -13.08 12.60
N ILE A 141 -14.92 -11.89 12.13
CA ILE A 141 -14.19 -11.73 10.86
C ILE A 141 -12.89 -12.54 10.78
N PHE A 142 -12.28 -12.91 11.89
CA PHE A 142 -11.08 -13.73 11.96
C PHE A 142 -11.33 -15.17 12.42
N GLU A 143 -12.56 -15.63 12.43
CA GLU A 143 -12.87 -17.04 12.77
C GLU A 143 -12.72 -17.97 11.57
N GLY A 144 -12.66 -17.43 10.37
CA GLY A 144 -12.43 -18.14 9.13
C GLY A 144 -11.28 -17.58 8.31
N ARG A 145 -11.45 -17.62 7.00
CA ARG A 145 -10.48 -17.12 6.02
C ARG A 145 -10.92 -15.79 5.45
N SER A 146 -9.94 -14.94 5.16
CA SER A 146 -10.11 -13.69 4.43
C SER A 146 -9.96 -13.95 2.94
N LEU A 147 -11.01 -13.75 2.15
CA LEU A 147 -10.92 -13.76 0.69
C LEU A 147 -10.34 -12.41 0.23
N ILE A 148 -9.12 -12.44 -0.30
CA ILE A 148 -8.43 -11.24 -0.77
C ILE A 148 -8.29 -11.31 -2.28
N LEU A 149 -9.00 -10.41 -2.96
CA LEU A 149 -8.98 -10.27 -4.42
C LEU A 149 -8.11 -9.07 -4.81
N GLY A 150 -7.04 -9.32 -5.54
CA GLY A 150 -6.13 -8.30 -6.03
C GLY A 150 -5.91 -8.38 -7.53
N GLY A 151 -5.29 -7.37 -8.11
CA GLY A 151 -4.85 -7.34 -9.49
C GLY A 151 -3.74 -8.33 -9.78
N SER A 152 -2.99 -8.07 -10.83
CA SER A 152 -1.82 -8.85 -11.22
C SER A 152 -0.57 -7.96 -11.24
N HIS A 153 0.59 -8.57 -11.21
CA HIS A 153 1.83 -7.89 -11.55
C HIS A 153 2.54 -8.61 -12.70
N SER A 154 3.31 -7.85 -13.44
CA SER A 154 4.20 -8.38 -14.45
C SER A 154 5.57 -7.76 -14.24
N PRO A 155 6.64 -8.57 -14.19
CA PRO A 155 7.98 -8.01 -14.24
C PRO A 155 8.13 -7.19 -15.52
N ASN A 156 8.75 -6.03 -15.42
CA ASN A 156 9.12 -5.27 -16.60
C ASN A 156 10.46 -5.80 -17.10
N TYR A 157 10.43 -6.64 -18.12
CA TYR A 157 11.64 -7.24 -18.68
C TYR A 157 12.58 -6.23 -19.35
N ASP A 158 12.04 -5.10 -19.78
CA ASP A 158 12.83 -4.01 -20.40
C ASP A 158 13.61 -3.19 -19.35
N LEU A 159 13.17 -3.25 -18.10
CA LEU A 159 13.75 -2.52 -16.98
C LEU A 159 13.88 -3.44 -15.76
N PRO A 160 14.98 -4.20 -15.64
CA PRO A 160 15.13 -5.27 -14.63
C PRO A 160 15.00 -4.81 -13.17
N ASN A 161 15.21 -3.51 -12.91
CA ASN A 161 15.07 -2.92 -11.58
C ASN A 161 13.68 -2.30 -11.33
N SER A 162 12.75 -2.43 -12.28
CA SER A 162 11.41 -1.86 -12.20
C SER A 162 10.36 -2.98 -12.22
N LEU A 163 9.84 -3.32 -11.05
CA LEU A 163 8.73 -4.25 -10.90
C LEU A 163 7.42 -3.47 -10.98
N VAL A 164 6.59 -3.78 -11.96
CA VAL A 164 5.34 -3.05 -12.23
C VAL A 164 4.14 -3.94 -11.97
N GLY A 165 3.10 -3.38 -11.36
CA GLY A 165 1.85 -4.09 -11.12
C GLY A 165 0.73 -3.18 -10.62
N ASP A 166 -0.47 -3.75 -10.50
CA ASP A 166 -1.53 -3.10 -9.74
C ASP A 166 -1.10 -2.95 -8.28
N LEU A 167 -1.47 -1.84 -7.63
CA LEU A 167 -1.10 -1.63 -6.23
C LEU A 167 -1.52 -2.79 -5.32
N SER A 168 -2.71 -3.35 -5.53
CA SER A 168 -3.19 -4.51 -4.78
C SER A 168 -2.33 -5.77 -4.97
N ALA A 169 -1.78 -5.97 -6.17
CA ALA A 169 -0.83 -7.06 -6.41
C ALA A 169 0.51 -6.82 -5.71
N ILE A 170 1.01 -5.59 -5.73
CA ILE A 170 2.23 -5.20 -4.99
C ILE A 170 2.05 -5.44 -3.49
N LEU A 171 0.88 -5.07 -2.94
CA LEU A 171 0.55 -5.34 -1.53
C LEU A 171 0.52 -6.84 -1.22
N ILE A 172 -0.12 -7.65 -2.07
CA ILE A 172 -0.17 -9.11 -1.90
C ILE A 172 1.24 -9.73 -1.99
N GLU A 173 2.08 -9.25 -2.89
CA GLU A 173 3.44 -9.75 -3.08
C GLU A 173 4.32 -9.50 -1.85
N ASN A 174 4.20 -8.33 -1.23
CA ASN A 174 5.06 -7.89 -0.14
C ASN A 174 4.43 -8.05 1.27
N ILE A 175 3.24 -8.66 1.37
CA ILE A 175 2.56 -8.83 2.67
C ILE A 175 3.32 -9.79 3.58
N ASN A 176 3.19 -9.58 4.89
CA ASN A 176 3.78 -10.48 5.89
C ASN A 176 3.35 -11.94 5.61
N PRO A 177 4.29 -12.89 5.49
CA PRO A 177 3.99 -14.28 5.18
C PRO A 177 2.99 -14.95 6.14
N LEU A 178 2.88 -14.48 7.39
CA LEU A 178 1.91 -14.99 8.37
C LEU A 178 0.46 -14.76 7.92
N VAL A 179 0.19 -13.75 7.11
CA VAL A 179 -1.15 -13.50 6.56
C VAL A 179 -1.60 -14.63 5.62
N ASN A 180 -0.66 -15.37 5.01
CA ASN A 180 -0.97 -16.52 4.17
C ASN A 180 -1.72 -17.65 4.91
N PHE A 181 -1.59 -17.73 6.25
CA PHE A 181 -2.30 -18.72 7.05
C PHE A 181 -3.80 -18.39 7.24
N ILE A 182 -4.20 -17.14 7.05
CA ILE A 182 -5.58 -16.68 7.28
C ILE A 182 -6.28 -16.24 5.99
N ARG A 183 -5.57 -16.11 4.88
CA ARG A 183 -6.15 -15.68 3.60
C ARG A 183 -6.43 -16.82 2.63
N VAL A 184 -7.33 -16.56 1.70
CA VAL A 184 -7.58 -17.29 0.45
C VAL A 184 -7.76 -16.27 -0.68
N PRO A 185 -7.43 -16.59 -1.92
CA PRO A 185 -6.68 -17.75 -2.37
C PRO A 185 -5.21 -17.69 -1.92
N LYS A 186 -4.43 -18.70 -2.28
CA LYS A 186 -2.97 -18.65 -2.13
C LYS A 186 -2.38 -17.50 -2.95
N LYS A 187 -1.19 -17.03 -2.55
CA LYS A 187 -0.49 -15.91 -3.20
C LYS A 187 -0.34 -16.11 -4.71
N GLU A 188 0.10 -17.29 -5.12
CA GLU A 188 0.32 -17.64 -6.51
C GLU A 188 -0.96 -17.52 -7.34
N THR A 189 -2.09 -17.95 -6.79
CA THR A 189 -3.41 -17.82 -7.43
C THR A 189 -3.89 -16.37 -7.45
N ALA A 190 -3.69 -15.63 -6.35
CA ALA A 190 -4.08 -14.22 -6.25
C ALA A 190 -3.37 -13.33 -7.29
N LEU A 191 -2.18 -13.70 -7.74
CA LEU A 191 -1.34 -12.92 -8.66
C LEU A 191 -1.41 -13.35 -10.12
N ILE A 192 -2.22 -14.36 -10.46
CA ILE A 192 -2.44 -14.78 -11.86
C ILE A 192 -2.94 -13.60 -12.69
N SER A 193 -2.34 -13.39 -13.87
CA SER A 193 -2.71 -12.33 -14.79
C SER A 193 -3.92 -12.69 -15.66
N ASN A 194 -4.06 -13.95 -16.07
CA ASN A 194 -5.24 -14.42 -16.83
C ASN A 194 -6.46 -14.47 -15.90
N PHE A 195 -7.46 -13.62 -16.17
CA PHE A 195 -8.62 -13.44 -15.32
C PHE A 195 -9.48 -14.70 -15.18
N GLU A 196 -9.74 -15.42 -16.28
CA GLU A 196 -10.59 -16.61 -16.27
C GLU A 196 -9.94 -17.75 -15.46
N LEU A 197 -8.67 -18.02 -15.71
CA LEU A 197 -7.89 -18.99 -14.95
C LEU A 197 -7.83 -18.62 -13.45
N LYS A 198 -7.63 -17.34 -13.17
CA LYS A 198 -7.60 -16.81 -11.80
C LYS A 198 -8.93 -17.05 -11.10
N ARG A 199 -10.04 -16.66 -11.72
CA ARG A 199 -11.40 -16.85 -11.20
C ARG A 199 -11.68 -18.31 -10.87
N ASP A 200 -11.41 -19.23 -11.82
CA ASP A 200 -11.67 -20.64 -11.64
C ASP A 200 -10.82 -21.25 -10.51
N ARG A 201 -9.58 -20.82 -10.36
CA ARG A 201 -8.72 -21.27 -9.25
C ARG A 201 -9.18 -20.69 -7.91
N ILE A 202 -9.58 -19.41 -7.86
CA ILE A 202 -10.14 -18.81 -6.66
C ILE A 202 -11.37 -19.61 -6.21
N ALA A 203 -12.31 -19.86 -7.10
CA ALA A 203 -13.51 -20.63 -6.79
C ALA A 203 -13.16 -22.01 -6.18
N ARG A 204 -12.25 -22.76 -6.81
CA ARG A 204 -11.82 -24.08 -6.31
C ARG A 204 -11.12 -24.01 -4.95
N GLU A 205 -10.30 -22.97 -4.69
CA GLU A 205 -9.57 -22.82 -3.44
C GLU A 205 -10.46 -22.36 -2.29
N THR A 206 -11.60 -21.70 -2.59
CA THR A 206 -12.46 -21.07 -1.58
C THR A 206 -13.74 -21.84 -1.28
N MET A 207 -14.30 -22.62 -2.23
CA MET A 207 -15.60 -23.29 -2.12
C MET A 207 -15.79 -24.15 -0.85
N ASN A 208 -14.70 -24.72 -0.32
CA ASN A 208 -14.71 -25.55 0.90
C ASN A 208 -14.07 -24.85 2.10
N LYS A 209 -13.97 -23.51 2.08
CA LYS A 209 -13.40 -22.73 3.17
C LYS A 209 -14.47 -21.90 3.87
N ASN A 210 -14.37 -21.79 5.17
CA ASN A 210 -15.16 -20.85 5.94
C ASN A 210 -14.63 -19.44 5.67
N VAL A 211 -15.18 -18.74 4.66
CA VAL A 211 -14.82 -17.33 4.35
C VAL A 211 -15.64 -16.40 5.23
N THR A 212 -15.00 -15.63 6.08
CA THR A 212 -15.65 -14.72 7.04
C THR A 212 -15.53 -13.24 6.69
N ASN A 213 -14.67 -12.90 5.74
CA ASN A 213 -14.57 -11.55 5.19
C ASN A 213 -14.02 -11.57 3.76
N ILE A 214 -14.33 -10.52 3.00
CA ILE A 214 -13.89 -10.32 1.63
C ILE A 214 -13.25 -8.93 1.53
N SER A 215 -12.12 -8.86 0.83
CA SER A 215 -11.39 -7.62 0.56
C SER A 215 -10.97 -7.58 -0.91
N GLY A 216 -11.27 -6.49 -1.61
CA GLY A 216 -10.92 -6.34 -3.03
C GLY A 216 -11.74 -5.25 -3.71
N VAL A 217 -11.58 -5.15 -5.02
CA VAL A 217 -12.37 -4.23 -5.86
C VAL A 217 -13.79 -4.76 -6.02
N PRO A 218 -14.85 -3.99 -5.76
CA PRO A 218 -16.24 -4.49 -5.79
C PRO A 218 -16.64 -5.18 -7.11
N SER A 219 -16.25 -4.63 -8.26
CA SER A 219 -16.53 -5.24 -9.55
C SER A 219 -15.88 -6.63 -9.73
N TRP A 220 -14.71 -6.84 -9.14
CA TRP A 220 -14.06 -8.16 -9.16
C TRP A 220 -14.72 -9.14 -8.19
N MET A 221 -15.20 -8.65 -7.06
CA MET A 221 -15.95 -9.48 -6.10
C MET A 221 -17.24 -10.06 -6.72
N LEU A 222 -17.91 -9.29 -7.59
CA LEU A 222 -19.10 -9.74 -8.30
C LEU A 222 -18.82 -10.76 -9.41
N SER A 223 -17.56 -10.94 -9.78
CA SER A 223 -17.15 -11.81 -10.88
C SER A 223 -16.65 -13.19 -10.41
N VAL A 224 -16.50 -13.38 -9.10
CA VAL A 224 -16.03 -14.59 -8.44
C VAL A 224 -17.15 -15.25 -7.64
#